data_652eacf383cdc3b94fc125d5b7bfe6c9
#
_entry.id   652eacf383cdc3b94fc125d5b7bfe6c9
#
_cell.length_a   1.000
_cell.length_b   1.000
_cell.length_c   1.000
_cell.angle_alpha   90.00
_cell.angle_beta   90.00
_cell.angle_gamma   90.00
#
_symmetry.space_group_name_H-M   'P 1'
#
loop_
_entity.id
_entity.type
_entity.pdbx_description
1 polymer ?
#
loop_
_entity_poly.entity_id
_entity_poly.type
_entity_poly.pdbx_seq_one_letter_code
_entity_poly.pdbx_strand_id
1 'polypeptide(L)'
;MGLGIFKQDIGIDLGTANTLVYIKGKGIILDEASVIAYNKNTKKVIAVGNEAKSMIGAAPPHISVVRPLKDGVISDFGMTSMMLKSFIGRVVPTSSFFTSVRVVIGVPSGVTEVEKRAVEEVTRQMGAKEVYIMEEPMAAAIGVGLDVDSPTGCMITDIGGGTADIAIISLGGIVTSTSLKMAGDKMNEAIINYIALLGWSPKGEQEVFTLEELVQEFD
;
A
#
# COMPACT_ATOMS: atom_id res chain seq x y z
N MET A 1 41.40 2.83 -9.98
CA MET A 1 40.02 3.19 -10.32
C MET A 1 39.10 2.47 -9.36
N GLY A 2 38.53 3.16 -8.38
CA GLY A 2 37.58 2.55 -7.44
C GLY A 2 36.32 2.16 -8.20
N LEU A 3 35.95 0.88 -8.14
CA LEU A 3 34.64 0.40 -8.56
C LEU A 3 33.59 1.13 -7.71
N GLY A 4 32.97 2.16 -8.28
CA GLY A 4 31.93 2.92 -7.60
C GLY A 4 30.75 1.98 -7.30
N ILE A 5 30.42 1.83 -6.04
CA ILE A 5 29.18 1.17 -5.63
C ILE A 5 28.04 2.05 -6.12
N PHE A 6 27.26 1.59 -7.08
CA PHE A 6 26.06 2.28 -7.51
C PHE A 6 25.04 2.24 -6.39
N LYS A 7 24.70 3.40 -5.84
CA LYS A 7 23.61 3.54 -4.86
C LYS A 7 22.30 3.76 -5.62
N GLN A 8 21.28 2.98 -5.29
CA GLN A 8 19.94 3.15 -5.83
C GLN A 8 18.98 3.56 -4.72
N ASP A 9 18.36 4.71 -4.88
CA ASP A 9 17.39 5.23 -3.93
C ASP A 9 15.98 4.87 -4.40
N ILE A 10 15.26 4.18 -3.53
CA ILE A 10 13.90 3.67 -3.77
C ILE A 10 12.97 4.22 -2.70
N GLY A 11 11.83 4.76 -3.13
CA GLY A 11 10.69 5.05 -2.27
C GLY A 11 9.67 3.92 -2.40
N ILE A 12 9.12 3.46 -1.29
CA ILE A 12 8.03 2.48 -1.27
C ILE A 12 6.88 3.06 -0.45
N ASP A 13 5.72 3.14 -1.07
CA ASP A 13 4.45 3.28 -0.38
C ASP A 13 3.84 1.88 -0.26
N LEU A 14 3.82 1.34 0.96
CA LEU A 14 3.32 -0.01 1.25
C LEU A 14 1.89 0.07 1.74
N GLY A 15 0.98 0.50 0.87
CA GLY A 15 -0.42 0.69 1.21
C GLY A 15 -1.24 -0.61 1.31
N THR A 16 -2.34 -0.56 2.05
CA THR A 16 -3.29 -1.67 2.22
C THR A 16 -3.90 -2.11 0.89
N ALA A 17 -4.24 -1.16 0.02
CA ALA A 17 -4.87 -1.44 -1.28
C ALA A 17 -3.84 -1.65 -2.38
N ASN A 18 -2.88 -0.74 -2.51
CA ASN A 18 -1.85 -0.75 -3.54
C ASN A 18 -0.47 -0.53 -2.93
N THR A 19 0.55 -1.05 -3.60
CA THR A 19 1.96 -0.78 -3.31
C THR A 19 2.55 0.00 -4.48
N LEU A 20 3.16 1.15 -4.19
CA LEU A 20 3.88 1.96 -5.18
C LEU A 20 5.38 1.84 -4.95
N VAL A 21 6.14 1.77 -6.05
CA VAL A 21 7.60 1.82 -5.99
C VAL A 21 8.11 2.95 -6.88
N TYR A 22 8.80 3.87 -6.28
CA TYR A 22 9.47 5.00 -6.92
C TYR A 22 10.97 4.77 -6.95
N ILE A 23 11.62 5.05 -8.08
CA ILE A 23 13.08 5.07 -8.18
C ILE A 23 13.53 6.50 -8.51
N LYS A 24 14.50 7.01 -7.75
CA LYS A 24 15.09 8.33 -7.99
C LYS A 24 15.59 8.44 -9.44
N GLY A 25 15.07 9.46 -10.14
CA GLY A 25 15.41 9.74 -11.55
C GLY A 25 14.61 8.92 -12.58
N LYS A 26 13.76 7.99 -12.16
CA LYS A 26 12.88 7.21 -13.05
C LYS A 26 11.38 7.45 -12.79
N GLY A 27 11.03 7.99 -11.63
CA GLY A 27 9.64 8.16 -11.23
C GLY A 27 9.02 6.90 -10.63
N ILE A 28 7.69 6.84 -10.62
CA ILE A 28 6.93 5.65 -10.19
C ILE A 28 7.08 4.60 -11.28
N ILE A 29 7.65 3.46 -10.92
CA ILE A 29 7.97 2.36 -11.85
C ILE A 29 7.14 1.11 -11.58
N LEU A 30 6.42 1.09 -10.46
CA LEU A 30 5.49 0.01 -10.10
C LEU A 30 4.31 0.63 -9.35
N ASP A 31 3.10 0.26 -9.81
CA ASP A 31 1.82 0.53 -9.17
C ASP A 31 1.00 -0.76 -9.27
N GLU A 32 0.95 -1.49 -8.17
CA GLU A 32 0.36 -2.82 -8.12
C GLU A 32 -0.53 -2.98 -6.89
N ALA A 33 -1.56 -3.77 -7.01
CA ALA A 33 -2.39 -4.13 -5.86
C ALA A 33 -1.58 -4.86 -4.78
N SER A 34 -1.82 -4.55 -3.52
CA SER A 34 -1.21 -5.26 -2.38
C SER A 34 -1.89 -6.61 -2.16
N VAL A 35 -1.77 -7.50 -3.15
CA VAL A 35 -2.41 -8.81 -3.21
C VAL A 35 -1.39 -9.87 -3.62
N ILE A 36 -1.47 -11.04 -3.02
CA ILE A 36 -0.65 -12.21 -3.36
C ILE A 36 -1.51 -13.46 -3.47
N ALA A 37 -1.28 -14.25 -4.51
CA ALA A 37 -1.87 -15.56 -4.71
C ALA A 37 -0.81 -16.64 -4.54
N TYR A 38 -1.12 -17.68 -3.77
CA TYR A 38 -0.21 -18.80 -3.54
C TYR A 38 -0.93 -20.12 -3.48
N ASN A 39 -0.22 -21.21 -3.80
CA ASN A 39 -0.73 -22.56 -3.64
C ASN A 39 -0.73 -22.96 -2.16
N LYS A 40 -1.89 -23.33 -1.61
CA LYS A 40 -2.08 -23.70 -0.19
C LYS A 40 -1.19 -24.86 0.25
N ASN A 41 -0.95 -25.83 -0.63
CA ASN A 41 -0.23 -27.06 -0.33
C ASN A 41 1.28 -26.87 -0.41
N THR A 42 1.76 -26.20 -1.47
CA THR A 42 3.19 -26.03 -1.73
C THR A 42 3.76 -24.73 -1.19
N LYS A 43 2.91 -23.79 -0.77
CA LYS A 43 3.26 -22.40 -0.38
C LYS A 43 3.97 -21.60 -1.48
N LYS A 44 4.00 -22.10 -2.71
CA LYS A 44 4.57 -21.37 -3.84
C LYS A 44 3.69 -20.20 -4.25
N VAL A 45 4.32 -19.05 -4.47
CA VAL A 45 3.66 -17.87 -5.05
C VAL A 45 3.28 -18.18 -6.49
N ILE A 46 2.04 -17.88 -6.85
CA ILE A 46 1.46 -18.05 -8.19
C ILE A 46 1.43 -16.71 -8.91
N ALA A 47 0.92 -15.67 -8.25
CA ALA A 47 0.81 -14.33 -8.78
C ALA A 47 0.95 -13.29 -7.67
N VAL A 48 1.30 -12.06 -8.04
CA VAL A 48 1.33 -10.90 -7.15
C VAL A 48 0.77 -9.66 -7.86
N GLY A 49 0.27 -8.71 -7.08
CA GLY A 49 -0.20 -7.45 -7.64
C GLY A 49 -1.55 -7.57 -8.34
N ASN A 50 -1.69 -6.86 -9.44
CA ASN A 50 -2.91 -6.80 -10.24
C ASN A 50 -3.30 -8.16 -10.81
N GLU A 51 -2.33 -9.01 -11.16
CA GLU A 51 -2.58 -10.38 -11.59
C GLU A 51 -3.24 -11.20 -10.45
N ALA A 52 -2.70 -11.13 -9.23
CA ALA A 52 -3.32 -11.81 -8.09
C ALA A 52 -4.70 -11.22 -7.75
N LYS A 53 -4.87 -9.89 -7.88
CA LYS A 53 -6.15 -9.22 -7.64
C LYS A 53 -7.26 -9.75 -8.58
N SER A 54 -6.94 -10.01 -9.85
CA SER A 54 -7.91 -10.57 -10.81
C SER A 54 -8.38 -11.98 -10.47
N MET A 55 -7.66 -12.69 -9.61
CA MET A 55 -8.02 -14.04 -9.14
C MET A 55 -8.97 -14.04 -7.94
N ILE A 56 -9.27 -12.88 -7.34
CA ILE A 56 -10.19 -12.78 -6.20
C ILE A 56 -11.57 -13.25 -6.64
N GLY A 57 -12.14 -14.21 -5.90
CA GLY A 57 -13.45 -14.79 -6.20
C GLY A 57 -13.47 -15.82 -7.33
N ALA A 58 -12.41 -15.92 -8.14
CA ALA A 58 -12.32 -16.85 -9.29
C ALA A 58 -11.22 -17.93 -9.12
N ALA A 59 -10.42 -17.87 -8.04
CA ALA A 59 -9.31 -18.79 -7.83
C ALA A 59 -9.80 -20.21 -7.50
N PRO A 60 -9.14 -21.27 -8.04
CA PRO A 60 -9.43 -22.66 -7.68
C PRO A 60 -9.21 -22.92 -6.17
N PRO A 61 -9.86 -23.96 -5.58
CA PRO A 61 -9.83 -24.20 -4.14
C PRO A 61 -8.43 -24.39 -3.53
N HIS A 62 -7.45 -24.85 -4.31
CA HIS A 62 -6.08 -25.06 -3.88
C HIS A 62 -5.21 -23.79 -3.93
N ILE A 63 -5.73 -22.69 -4.48
CA ILE A 63 -5.09 -21.39 -4.50
C ILE A 63 -5.73 -20.50 -3.44
N SER A 64 -4.90 -19.79 -2.68
CA SER A 64 -5.34 -18.74 -1.75
C SER A 64 -4.91 -17.40 -2.32
N VAL A 65 -5.86 -16.46 -2.36
CA VAL A 65 -5.59 -15.06 -2.71
C VAL A 65 -5.81 -14.23 -1.46
N VAL A 66 -4.80 -13.50 -1.03
CA VAL A 66 -4.83 -12.75 0.23
C VAL A 66 -4.28 -11.34 0.05
N ARG A 67 -4.77 -10.43 0.89
CA ARG A 67 -4.19 -9.12 1.11
C ARG A 67 -3.35 -9.20 2.39
N PRO A 68 -2.01 -9.13 2.30
CA PRO A 68 -1.15 -9.32 3.46
C PRO A 68 -1.04 -8.08 4.36
N LEU A 69 -1.64 -6.96 3.94
CA LEU A 69 -1.78 -5.75 4.72
C LEU A 69 -3.25 -5.50 5.04
N LYS A 70 -3.51 -4.97 6.23
CA LYS A 70 -4.86 -4.61 6.69
C LYS A 70 -4.77 -3.39 7.59
N ASP A 71 -5.66 -2.42 7.38
CA ASP A 71 -5.77 -1.22 8.21
C ASP A 71 -4.41 -0.50 8.37
N GLY A 72 -3.62 -0.43 7.28
CA GLY A 72 -2.31 0.22 7.24
C GLY A 72 -1.15 -0.59 7.83
N VAL A 73 -1.38 -1.81 8.33
CA VAL A 73 -0.33 -2.61 8.99
C VAL A 73 -0.16 -3.99 8.34
N ILE A 74 1.02 -4.57 8.56
CA ILE A 74 1.33 -5.93 8.10
C ILE A 74 0.52 -6.93 8.93
N SER A 75 -0.41 -7.65 8.29
CA SER A 75 -1.18 -8.73 8.90
C SER A 75 -0.58 -10.11 8.67
N ASP A 76 0.19 -10.27 7.58
CA ASP A 76 0.94 -11.49 7.27
C ASP A 76 2.36 -11.12 6.81
N PHE A 77 3.33 -11.29 7.71
CA PHE A 77 4.72 -10.96 7.48
C PHE A 77 5.34 -11.76 6.32
N GLY A 78 5.06 -13.07 6.28
CA GLY A 78 5.62 -13.97 5.27
C GLY A 78 5.13 -13.61 3.87
N MET A 79 3.82 -13.37 3.73
CA MET A 79 3.23 -13.01 2.45
C MET A 79 3.64 -11.61 2.01
N THR A 80 3.73 -10.64 2.93
CA THR A 80 4.26 -9.30 2.64
C THR A 80 5.70 -9.37 2.12
N SER A 81 6.57 -10.15 2.79
CA SER A 81 7.95 -10.32 2.37
C SER A 81 8.05 -10.93 0.97
N MET A 82 7.26 -11.97 0.66
CA MET A 82 7.24 -12.59 -0.67
C MET A 82 6.72 -11.65 -1.74
N MET A 83 5.67 -10.87 -1.44
CA MET A 83 5.10 -9.87 -2.34
C MET A 83 6.13 -8.79 -2.67
N LEU A 84 6.74 -8.16 -1.65
CA LEU A 84 7.75 -7.12 -1.84
C LEU A 84 8.99 -7.64 -2.59
N LYS A 85 9.46 -8.86 -2.27
CA LYS A 85 10.57 -9.49 -3.03
C LYS A 85 10.22 -9.64 -4.50
N SER A 86 8.99 -10.04 -4.82
CA SER A 86 8.53 -10.14 -6.21
C SER A 86 8.49 -8.78 -6.89
N PHE A 87 7.95 -7.74 -6.23
CA PHE A 87 7.88 -6.39 -6.78
C PHE A 87 9.27 -5.81 -7.03
N ILE A 88 10.16 -5.88 -6.05
CA ILE A 88 11.51 -5.34 -6.18
C ILE A 88 12.32 -6.13 -7.21
N GLY A 89 12.13 -7.45 -7.30
CA GLY A 89 12.77 -8.27 -8.32
C GLY A 89 12.39 -7.90 -9.77
N ARG A 90 11.23 -7.27 -9.97
CA ARG A 90 10.80 -6.75 -11.29
C ARG A 90 11.50 -5.43 -11.66
N VAL A 91 11.90 -4.65 -10.67
CA VAL A 91 12.34 -3.26 -10.87
C VAL A 91 13.84 -3.06 -10.63
N VAL A 92 14.47 -3.92 -9.82
CA VAL A 92 15.91 -3.90 -9.54
C VAL A 92 16.56 -5.08 -10.22
N PRO A 93 17.47 -4.86 -11.19
CA PRO A 93 18.19 -5.95 -11.86
C PRO A 93 18.99 -6.77 -10.85
N THR A 94 18.78 -8.08 -10.83
CA THR A 94 19.48 -9.03 -9.95
C THR A 94 20.97 -9.19 -10.28
N SER A 95 21.43 -8.68 -11.42
CA SER A 95 22.81 -8.82 -11.90
C SER A 95 23.80 -7.83 -11.30
N SER A 96 23.36 -6.94 -10.42
CA SER A 96 24.22 -5.87 -9.87
C SER A 96 24.74 -6.26 -8.49
N PHE A 97 25.80 -7.07 -8.43
CA PHE A 97 26.58 -7.35 -7.21
C PHE A 97 27.13 -6.06 -6.54
N PHE A 98 27.08 -4.94 -7.23
CA PHE A 98 27.64 -3.64 -6.82
C PHE A 98 26.57 -2.60 -6.47
N THR A 99 25.27 -2.94 -6.51
CA THR A 99 24.22 -1.97 -6.18
C THR A 99 23.87 -2.04 -4.70
N SER A 100 24.09 -0.95 -4.00
CA SER A 100 23.59 -0.73 -2.66
C SER A 100 22.21 -0.07 -2.75
N VAL A 101 21.16 -0.78 -2.35
CA VAL A 101 19.79 -0.28 -2.36
C VAL A 101 19.50 0.40 -1.03
N ARG A 102 19.12 1.70 -1.08
CA ARG A 102 18.58 2.45 0.04
C ARG A 102 17.08 2.61 -0.18
N VAL A 103 16.31 2.35 0.85
CA VAL A 103 14.85 2.40 0.77
C VAL A 103 14.32 3.40 1.79
N VAL A 104 13.44 4.28 1.36
CA VAL A 104 12.50 5.02 2.21
C VAL A 104 11.16 4.34 2.07
N ILE A 105 10.54 3.96 3.17
CA ILE A 105 9.24 3.29 3.19
C ILE A 105 8.25 4.04 4.06
N GLY A 106 7.05 4.29 3.51
CA GLY A 106 5.94 4.91 4.21
C GLY A 106 5.32 4.00 5.26
N VAL A 107 4.89 4.58 6.36
CA VAL A 107 4.05 3.94 7.37
C VAL A 107 2.97 4.92 7.83
N PRO A 108 1.75 4.46 8.16
CA PRO A 108 0.71 5.31 8.72
C PRO A 108 1.15 6.00 10.02
N SER A 109 0.55 7.13 10.33
CA SER A 109 0.75 7.76 11.63
C SER A 109 0.21 6.90 12.76
N GLY A 110 0.93 6.86 13.88
CA GLY A 110 0.48 6.13 15.07
C GLY A 110 0.74 4.62 15.04
N VAL A 111 1.49 4.09 14.07
CA VAL A 111 1.96 2.69 14.11
C VAL A 111 2.89 2.47 15.30
N THR A 112 2.77 1.30 15.92
CA THR A 112 3.59 0.89 17.06
C THR A 112 5.04 0.62 16.64
N GLU A 113 5.96 0.65 17.59
CA GLU A 113 7.37 0.31 17.35
C GLU A 113 7.54 -1.14 16.86
N VAL A 114 6.64 -2.04 17.24
CA VAL A 114 6.64 -3.44 16.73
C VAL A 114 6.28 -3.48 15.26
N GLU A 115 5.28 -2.72 14.84
CA GLU A 115 4.85 -2.60 13.44
C GLU A 115 5.93 -1.93 12.59
N LYS A 116 6.57 -0.86 13.08
CA LYS A 116 7.72 -0.22 12.39
C LYS A 116 8.85 -1.23 12.17
N ARG A 117 9.21 -2.00 13.20
CA ARG A 117 10.23 -3.06 13.09
C ARG A 117 9.86 -4.14 12.08
N ALA A 118 8.58 -4.53 12.02
CA ALA A 118 8.10 -5.50 11.04
C ALA A 118 8.29 -4.98 9.60
N VAL A 119 7.94 -3.71 9.35
CA VAL A 119 8.14 -3.05 8.05
C VAL A 119 9.64 -2.97 7.70
N GLU A 120 10.49 -2.58 8.65
CA GLU A 120 11.93 -2.52 8.45
C GLU A 120 12.51 -3.90 8.10
N GLU A 121 12.14 -4.93 8.86
CA GLU A 121 12.62 -6.31 8.66
C GLU A 121 12.21 -6.87 7.30
N VAL A 122 10.94 -6.70 6.92
CA VAL A 122 10.45 -7.09 5.58
C VAL A 122 11.25 -6.38 4.49
N THR A 123 11.52 -5.08 4.66
CA THR A 123 12.27 -4.27 3.70
C THR A 123 13.72 -4.72 3.61
N ARG A 124 14.35 -5.07 4.73
CA ARG A 124 15.70 -5.65 4.73
C ARG A 124 15.75 -7.02 4.04
N GLN A 125 14.75 -7.86 4.25
CA GLN A 125 14.66 -9.18 3.62
C GLN A 125 14.50 -9.13 2.10
N MET A 126 13.99 -8.04 1.53
CA MET A 126 13.96 -7.86 0.08
C MET A 126 15.30 -7.42 -0.52
N GLY A 127 16.33 -7.16 0.32
CA GLY A 127 17.69 -6.86 -0.10
C GLY A 127 18.12 -5.39 0.14
N ALA A 128 17.32 -4.58 0.83
CA ALA A 128 17.69 -3.22 1.19
C ALA A 128 18.85 -3.24 2.21
N LYS A 129 19.91 -2.46 1.95
CA LYS A 129 21.01 -2.28 2.88
C LYS A 129 20.77 -1.20 3.92
N GLU A 130 20.11 -0.13 3.48
CA GLU A 130 19.73 1.00 4.32
C GLU A 130 18.21 1.17 4.21
N VAL A 131 17.52 1.22 5.34
CA VAL A 131 16.06 1.39 5.41
C VAL A 131 15.76 2.59 6.29
N TYR A 132 14.96 3.49 5.75
CA TYR A 132 14.45 4.67 6.44
C TYR A 132 12.92 4.59 6.46
N ILE A 133 12.35 4.70 7.63
CA ILE A 133 10.90 4.75 7.81
C ILE A 133 10.47 6.21 7.84
N MET A 134 9.43 6.55 7.11
CA MET A 134 8.83 7.88 7.08
C MET A 134 7.33 7.77 7.31
N GLU A 135 6.75 8.64 8.10
CA GLU A 135 5.29 8.68 8.24
C GLU A 135 4.64 9.20 6.95
N GLU A 136 3.59 8.51 6.49
CA GLU A 136 2.89 8.79 5.23
C GLU A 136 2.45 10.24 5.09
N PRO A 137 1.87 10.92 6.11
CA PRO A 137 1.51 12.33 5.99
C PRO A 137 2.72 13.25 5.74
N MET A 138 3.89 12.94 6.31
CA MET A 138 5.11 13.70 6.05
C MET A 138 5.59 13.49 4.60
N ALA A 139 5.56 12.22 4.14
CA ALA A 139 5.91 11.90 2.76
C ALA A 139 4.96 12.57 1.76
N ALA A 140 3.65 12.56 2.05
CA ALA A 140 2.62 13.22 1.24
C ALA A 140 2.83 14.75 1.18
N ALA A 141 3.09 15.39 2.33
CA ALA A 141 3.34 16.83 2.40
C ALA A 141 4.55 17.24 1.56
N ILE A 142 5.66 16.49 1.66
CA ILE A 142 6.86 16.70 0.83
C ILE A 142 6.53 16.47 -0.64
N GLY A 143 5.78 15.42 -0.96
CA GLY A 143 5.43 15.04 -2.32
C GLY A 143 4.59 16.07 -3.07
N VAL A 144 3.67 16.75 -2.37
CA VAL A 144 2.85 17.85 -2.95
C VAL A 144 3.58 19.21 -2.89
N GLY A 145 4.81 19.26 -2.35
CA GLY A 145 5.63 20.46 -2.33
C GLY A 145 5.25 21.46 -1.23
N LEU A 146 4.66 21.03 -0.13
CA LEU A 146 4.47 21.88 1.03
C LEU A 146 5.81 22.23 1.67
N ASP A 147 5.95 23.47 2.14
CA ASP A 147 7.13 23.91 2.90
C ASP A 147 7.02 23.37 4.35
N VAL A 148 7.47 22.14 4.52
CA VAL A 148 7.38 21.44 5.83
C VAL A 148 8.31 22.04 6.89
N ASP A 149 9.35 22.77 6.47
CA ASP A 149 10.33 23.41 7.35
C ASP A 149 9.85 24.76 7.88
N SER A 150 8.81 25.32 7.25
CA SER A 150 8.23 26.60 7.67
C SER A 150 7.68 26.53 9.12
N PRO A 151 7.82 27.60 9.90
CA PRO A 151 7.14 27.72 11.20
C PRO A 151 5.63 27.85 11.05
N THR A 152 5.13 28.19 9.86
CA THR A 152 3.69 28.20 9.58
C THR A 152 3.23 26.75 9.43
N GLY A 153 2.31 26.33 10.32
CA GLY A 153 1.74 24.98 10.26
C GLY A 153 1.00 24.72 8.96
N CYS A 154 1.20 23.54 8.38
CA CYS A 154 0.39 23.05 7.28
C CYS A 154 -0.32 21.76 7.70
N MET A 155 -1.55 21.56 7.20
CA MET A 155 -2.31 20.35 7.44
C MET A 155 -2.33 19.51 6.17
N ILE A 156 -2.10 18.22 6.32
CA ILE A 156 -2.24 17.22 5.28
C ILE A 156 -3.28 16.19 5.70
N THR A 157 -4.09 15.74 4.75
CA THR A 157 -5.00 14.61 4.91
C THR A 157 -4.70 13.63 3.81
N ASP A 158 -4.26 12.44 4.19
CA ASP A 158 -3.97 11.33 3.29
C ASP A 158 -5.02 10.24 3.49
N ILE A 159 -5.77 9.91 2.42
CA ILE A 159 -6.84 8.89 2.47
C ILE A 159 -6.45 7.74 1.57
N GLY A 160 -5.99 6.66 2.21
CA GLY A 160 -5.60 5.43 1.54
C GLY A 160 -6.75 4.41 1.41
N GLY A 161 -6.39 3.14 1.21
CA GLY A 161 -7.35 2.03 1.23
C GLY A 161 -7.76 1.63 2.63
N GLY A 162 -6.80 1.49 3.55
CA GLY A 162 -7.03 1.01 4.92
C GLY A 162 -7.11 2.09 5.98
N THR A 163 -6.37 3.20 5.80
CA THR A 163 -6.25 4.30 6.75
C THR A 163 -6.53 5.66 6.13
N ALA A 164 -7.01 6.58 6.94
CA ALA A 164 -7.03 8.00 6.65
C ALA A 164 -6.19 8.71 7.72
N ASP A 165 -5.07 9.29 7.29
CA ASP A 165 -4.08 9.92 8.14
C ASP A 165 -4.17 11.44 8.02
N ILE A 166 -4.31 12.12 9.15
CA ILE A 166 -4.40 13.58 9.22
C ILE A 166 -3.25 14.06 10.10
N ALA A 167 -2.46 15.00 9.60
CA ALA A 167 -1.34 15.55 10.37
C ALA A 167 -1.22 17.07 10.20
N ILE A 168 -0.75 17.72 11.25
CA ILE A 168 -0.27 19.11 11.23
C ILE A 168 1.26 19.05 11.31
N ILE A 169 1.91 19.68 10.35
CA ILE A 169 3.37 19.69 10.18
C ILE A 169 3.87 21.12 10.31
N SER A 170 4.95 21.31 11.06
CA SER A 170 5.65 22.59 11.21
C SER A 170 7.09 22.34 11.61
N LEU A 171 8.03 23.20 11.18
CA LEU A 171 9.45 23.14 11.52
C LEU A 171 10.08 21.74 11.26
N GLY A 172 9.72 21.10 10.15
CA GLY A 172 10.25 19.81 9.75
C GLY A 172 9.74 18.61 10.56
N GLY A 173 8.73 18.80 11.42
CA GLY A 173 8.18 17.75 12.27
C GLY A 173 6.67 17.69 12.28
N ILE A 174 6.14 16.53 12.60
CA ILE A 174 4.70 16.33 12.86
C ILE A 174 4.40 16.86 14.25
N VAL A 175 3.59 17.92 14.33
CA VAL A 175 3.15 18.55 15.59
C VAL A 175 2.07 17.69 16.26
N THR A 176 1.13 17.20 15.46
CA THR A 176 0.08 16.28 15.89
C THR A 176 -0.42 15.50 14.69
N SER A 177 -0.82 14.27 14.93
CA SER A 177 -1.43 13.42 13.90
C SER A 177 -2.51 12.52 14.49
N THR A 178 -3.39 12.06 13.62
CA THR A 178 -4.37 11.01 13.93
C THR A 178 -4.52 10.11 12.72
N SER A 179 -4.68 8.82 12.98
CA SER A 179 -4.91 7.80 11.96
C SER A 179 -6.25 7.12 12.22
N LEU A 180 -7.12 7.13 11.23
CA LEU A 180 -8.44 6.52 11.28
C LEU A 180 -8.43 5.25 10.43
N LYS A 181 -8.87 4.12 11.02
CA LYS A 181 -9.07 2.85 10.29
C LYS A 181 -10.40 2.85 9.52
N MET A 182 -10.69 3.98 8.88
CA MET A 182 -11.85 4.21 8.03
C MET A 182 -11.39 4.95 6.79
N ALA A 183 -11.29 4.24 5.67
CA ALA A 183 -10.81 4.76 4.40
C ALA A 183 -11.47 4.02 3.22
N GLY A 184 -10.86 4.00 2.05
CA GLY A 184 -11.46 3.51 0.81
C GLY A 184 -12.10 2.14 0.89
N ASP A 185 -11.48 1.17 1.57
CA ASP A 185 -12.03 -0.19 1.71
C ASP A 185 -13.36 -0.18 2.50
N LYS A 186 -13.47 0.63 3.56
CA LYS A 186 -14.71 0.77 4.33
C LYS A 186 -15.80 1.52 3.56
N MET A 187 -15.41 2.50 2.77
CA MET A 187 -16.34 3.20 1.87
C MET A 187 -16.90 2.23 0.81
N ASN A 188 -16.03 1.40 0.22
CA ASN A 188 -16.44 0.35 -0.72
C ASN A 188 -17.37 -0.68 -0.07
N GLU A 189 -17.05 -1.15 1.14
CA GLU A 189 -17.91 -2.07 1.90
C GLU A 189 -19.30 -1.46 2.14
N ALA A 190 -19.37 -0.19 2.51
CA ALA A 190 -20.64 0.52 2.74
C ALA A 190 -21.48 0.59 1.47
N ILE A 191 -20.87 0.93 0.34
CA ILE A 191 -21.55 0.97 -0.96
C ILE A 191 -22.05 -0.41 -1.37
N ILE A 192 -21.21 -1.44 -1.25
CA ILE A 192 -21.58 -2.84 -1.59
C ILE A 192 -22.75 -3.31 -0.72
N ASN A 193 -22.70 -3.04 0.58
CA ASN A 193 -23.76 -3.43 1.52
C ASN A 193 -25.07 -2.70 1.20
N TYR A 194 -25.01 -1.42 0.87
CA TYR A 194 -26.17 -0.64 0.47
C TYR A 194 -26.81 -1.20 -0.80
N ILE A 195 -26.02 -1.47 -1.84
CA ILE A 195 -26.49 -2.07 -3.09
C ILE A 195 -27.09 -3.47 -2.84
N ALA A 196 -26.48 -4.27 -1.96
CA ALA A 196 -27.02 -5.60 -1.58
C ALA A 196 -28.37 -5.49 -0.84
N LEU A 197 -28.57 -4.45 -0.01
CA LEU A 197 -29.85 -4.19 0.64
C LEU A 197 -30.96 -3.82 -0.36
N LEU A 198 -30.59 -3.22 -1.49
CA LEU A 198 -31.52 -2.93 -2.59
C LEU A 198 -31.84 -4.17 -3.47
N GLY A 199 -31.39 -5.36 -3.07
CA GLY A 199 -31.69 -6.62 -3.77
C GLY A 199 -30.80 -6.88 -4.99
N TRP A 200 -29.77 -6.06 -5.23
CA TRP A 200 -28.83 -6.30 -6.32
C TRP A 200 -27.76 -7.32 -5.88
N SER A 201 -27.64 -8.42 -6.64
CA SER A 201 -26.58 -9.41 -6.46
C SER A 201 -25.71 -9.47 -7.72
N PRO A 202 -24.35 -9.45 -7.60
CA PRO A 202 -23.48 -9.58 -8.76
C PRO A 202 -23.55 -10.94 -9.45
N LYS A 203 -24.36 -11.88 -8.95
CA LYS A 203 -24.50 -13.26 -9.45
C LYS A 203 -25.88 -13.55 -10.06
N GLY A 204 -26.35 -12.71 -10.94
CA GLY A 204 -27.45 -13.12 -11.81
C GLY A 204 -28.78 -12.41 -11.56
N GLU A 205 -29.39 -12.05 -12.67
CA GLU A 205 -30.62 -11.32 -12.90
C GLU A 205 -30.53 -9.83 -12.56
N GLN A 206 -30.25 -9.04 -13.60
CA GLN A 206 -30.28 -7.61 -13.58
C GLN A 206 -31.71 -7.14 -13.40
N GLU A 207 -32.11 -6.80 -12.20
CA GLU A 207 -33.07 -5.71 -12.03
C GLU A 207 -32.26 -4.41 -12.23
N VAL A 208 -32.44 -3.79 -13.38
CA VAL A 208 -31.84 -2.48 -13.69
C VAL A 208 -32.65 -1.43 -12.94
N PHE A 209 -32.18 -1.01 -11.78
CA PHE A 209 -32.71 0.18 -11.12
C PHE A 209 -32.26 1.41 -11.90
N THR A 210 -33.20 2.25 -12.28
CA THR A 210 -32.88 3.55 -12.86
C THR A 210 -32.37 4.50 -11.78
N LEU A 211 -31.58 5.49 -12.17
CA LEU A 211 -31.07 6.51 -11.23
C LEU A 211 -32.22 7.24 -10.50
N GLU A 212 -33.38 7.34 -11.14
CA GLU A 212 -34.61 7.95 -10.61
C GLU A 212 -35.24 7.11 -9.51
N GLU A 213 -35.22 5.77 -9.61
CA GLU A 213 -35.70 4.88 -8.55
C GLU A 213 -34.77 4.91 -7.33
N LEU A 214 -33.44 5.05 -7.55
CA LEU A 214 -32.49 5.22 -6.47
C LEU A 214 -32.62 6.56 -5.73
N VAL A 215 -32.99 7.63 -6.43
CA VAL A 215 -33.15 8.98 -5.82
C VAL A 215 -34.46 9.07 -5.03
N GLN A 216 -35.53 8.37 -5.40
CA GLN A 216 -36.82 8.39 -4.69
C GLN A 216 -36.79 7.72 -3.30
N GLU A 217 -35.76 6.89 -2.99
CA GLU A 217 -35.61 6.30 -1.66
C GLU A 217 -34.83 7.19 -0.66
N PHE A 218 -34.33 8.36 -1.12
CA PHE A 218 -33.62 9.32 -0.29
C PHE A 218 -34.47 10.51 0.19
N ASP A 219 -35.74 10.61 -0.18
CA ASP A 219 -36.72 11.58 0.32
C ASP A 219 -37.65 10.94 1.37
#